data_90668fa317aafe0109794f65e21aace5
#
_entry.id   90668fa317aafe0109794f65e21aace5
#
_cell.length_a   1.000
_cell.length_b   1.000
_cell.length_c   1.000
_cell.angle_alpha   90.00
_cell.angle_beta   90.00
_cell.angle_gamma   90.00
#
_symmetry.space_group_name_H-M   'P 1'
#
loop_
_entity.id
_entity.type
_entity.pdbx_description
1 polymer ?
#
loop_
_entity_poly.entity_id
_entity_poly.type
_entity_poly.pdbx_seq_one_letter_code
_entity_poly.pdbx_strand_id
1 'polypeptide(L)'
;MSEDLNQLVRKYTVNHERTIKRICAPLQDLNISDLGYVIIKTDGSFCNLSTFPAFLEYYYAEEMYNTQPYFSHPDLFQSGHTLVQVTSNPSFQKDCESRYHLNYCLCKIQKHRDYMEMFFIHPPTNCSKNCLKYLKDIYLLDKFASYFRQEAKTLIANALHEGYNISKTRGRAFYEAAPGLKLLNNDCKTQQFLKKISPLTAREHQCLDLYKQGRSAQATAAILNLSQRTVEHYFDNIKAKLGCQSKMELLER
;
A
#
# COMPACT_ATOMS: atom_id res chain seq x y z
N MET A 1 -19.38 10.04 -19.55
CA MET A 1 -18.01 9.64 -19.19
C MET A 1 -17.90 9.18 -17.72
N SER A 2 -18.59 9.82 -16.77
CA SER A 2 -18.65 9.36 -15.37
C SER A 2 -19.41 8.03 -15.19
N GLU A 3 -20.38 7.77 -16.04
CA GLU A 3 -21.22 6.56 -15.99
C GLU A 3 -20.39 5.27 -16.22
N ASP A 4 -19.46 5.28 -17.16
CA ASP A 4 -18.61 4.12 -17.45
C ASP A 4 -17.67 3.76 -16.31
N LEU A 5 -17.11 4.76 -15.62
CA LEU A 5 -16.21 4.52 -14.48
C LEU A 5 -16.98 3.98 -13.27
N ASN A 6 -18.16 4.56 -12.99
CA ASN A 6 -19.03 4.08 -11.92
C ASN A 6 -19.52 2.65 -12.17
N GLN A 7 -19.82 2.30 -13.42
CA GLN A 7 -20.21 0.92 -13.79
C GLN A 7 -19.06 -0.06 -13.58
N LEU A 8 -17.82 0.32 -13.95
CA LEU A 8 -16.64 -0.52 -13.72
C LEU A 8 -16.31 -0.70 -12.23
N VAL A 9 -16.46 0.35 -11.44
CA VAL A 9 -16.31 0.26 -9.97
C VAL A 9 -17.35 -0.70 -9.39
N ARG A 10 -18.61 -0.60 -9.78
CA ARG A 10 -19.64 -1.55 -9.38
C ARG A 10 -19.30 -2.98 -9.81
N LYS A 11 -18.93 -3.16 -11.06
CA LYS A 11 -18.63 -4.49 -11.62
C LYS A 11 -17.47 -5.17 -10.91
N TYR A 12 -16.35 -4.48 -10.69
CA TYR A 12 -15.11 -5.10 -10.18
C TYR A 12 -14.90 -4.95 -8.68
N THR A 13 -15.52 -3.99 -8.03
CA THR A 13 -15.40 -3.81 -6.58
C THR A 13 -16.67 -4.23 -5.85
N VAL A 14 -17.81 -3.62 -6.15
CA VAL A 14 -19.06 -3.89 -5.40
C VAL A 14 -19.50 -5.34 -5.59
N ASN A 15 -19.57 -5.82 -6.82
CA ASN A 15 -20.01 -7.20 -7.11
C ASN A 15 -19.00 -8.26 -6.64
N HIS A 16 -17.74 -7.87 -6.37
CA HIS A 16 -16.70 -8.76 -5.89
C HIS A 16 -16.28 -8.49 -4.43
N GLU A 17 -17.06 -7.71 -3.68
CA GLU A 17 -16.77 -7.33 -2.30
C GLU A 17 -16.39 -8.53 -1.42
N ARG A 18 -17.20 -9.61 -1.45
CA ARG A 18 -16.94 -10.82 -0.67
C ARG A 18 -15.59 -11.47 -1.02
N THR A 19 -15.26 -11.50 -2.32
CA THR A 19 -14.00 -12.07 -2.78
C THR A 19 -12.83 -11.22 -2.34
N ILE A 20 -12.91 -9.90 -2.50
CA ILE A 20 -11.86 -8.96 -2.09
C ILE A 20 -11.67 -9.02 -0.56
N LYS A 21 -12.75 -9.00 0.23
CA LYS A 21 -12.69 -9.12 1.69
C LYS A 21 -12.05 -10.44 2.14
N ARG A 22 -12.35 -11.54 1.47
CA ARG A 22 -11.73 -12.85 1.75
C ARG A 22 -10.22 -12.82 1.50
N ILE A 23 -9.78 -12.25 0.37
CA ILE A 23 -8.36 -12.07 0.06
C ILE A 23 -7.69 -11.18 1.11
N CYS A 24 -8.38 -10.16 1.59
CA CYS A 24 -7.86 -9.21 2.57
C CYS A 24 -7.99 -9.68 4.03
N ALA A 25 -8.58 -10.83 4.31
CA ALA A 25 -8.75 -11.34 5.67
C ALA A 25 -7.47 -11.36 6.52
N PRO A 26 -6.27 -11.71 5.99
CA PRO A 26 -5.03 -11.66 6.76
C PRO A 26 -4.64 -10.27 7.29
N LEU A 27 -5.21 -9.20 6.75
CA LEU A 27 -4.95 -7.84 7.24
C LEU A 27 -5.58 -7.56 8.61
N GLN A 28 -6.59 -8.32 8.99
CA GLN A 28 -7.25 -8.18 10.31
C GLN A 28 -6.25 -8.49 11.45
N ASP A 29 -5.35 -9.44 11.25
CA ASP A 29 -4.28 -9.78 12.21
C ASP A 29 -3.29 -8.61 12.41
N LEU A 30 -3.25 -7.70 11.42
CA LEU A 30 -2.44 -6.49 11.45
C LEU A 30 -3.22 -5.24 11.90
N ASN A 31 -4.44 -5.42 12.44
CA ASN A 31 -5.34 -4.30 12.77
C ASN A 31 -5.56 -3.32 11.61
N ILE A 32 -5.71 -3.84 10.41
CA ILE A 32 -6.06 -3.06 9.23
C ILE A 32 -7.52 -3.35 8.90
N SER A 33 -8.37 -2.31 8.87
CA SER A 33 -9.80 -2.48 8.60
C SER A 33 -10.10 -2.60 7.12
N ASP A 34 -9.49 -1.72 6.33
CA ASP A 34 -9.82 -1.58 4.93
C ASP A 34 -8.59 -1.38 4.05
N LEU A 35 -8.72 -1.88 2.84
CA LEU A 35 -7.72 -1.79 1.80
C LEU A 35 -8.33 -1.23 0.51
N GLY A 36 -7.66 -0.23 -0.07
CA GLY A 36 -7.80 0.16 -1.47
C GLY A 36 -6.59 -0.30 -2.27
N TYR A 37 -6.81 -0.88 -3.43
CA TYR A 37 -5.76 -1.26 -4.38
C TYR A 37 -5.99 -0.56 -5.71
N VAL A 38 -4.99 0.14 -6.20
CA VAL A 38 -5.02 0.84 -7.48
C VAL A 38 -3.84 0.39 -8.31
N ILE A 39 -4.07 0.04 -9.57
CA ILE A 39 -3.04 -0.13 -10.58
C ILE A 39 -3.30 0.81 -11.74
N ILE A 40 -2.27 1.52 -12.20
CA ILE A 40 -2.31 2.41 -13.36
C ILE A 40 -1.14 2.07 -14.25
N LYS A 41 -1.42 1.82 -15.54
CA LYS A 41 -0.40 1.60 -16.56
C LYS A 41 0.02 2.90 -17.24
N THR A 42 1.17 2.88 -17.90
CA THR A 42 1.67 4.02 -18.67
C THR A 42 0.74 4.44 -19.81
N ASP A 43 -0.05 3.50 -20.36
CA ASP A 43 -1.08 3.76 -21.35
C ASP A 43 -2.38 4.36 -20.77
N GLY A 44 -2.45 4.53 -19.44
CA GLY A 44 -3.62 5.00 -18.71
C GLY A 44 -4.64 3.92 -18.36
N SER A 45 -4.42 2.66 -18.71
CA SER A 45 -5.26 1.54 -18.27
C SER A 45 -5.24 1.46 -16.75
N PHE A 46 -6.40 1.21 -16.14
CA PHE A 46 -6.63 1.44 -14.73
C PHE A 46 -7.51 0.35 -14.12
N CYS A 47 -7.21 -0.04 -12.89
CA CYS A 47 -8.05 -0.88 -12.06
C CYS A 47 -8.03 -0.36 -10.62
N ASN A 48 -9.20 -0.36 -9.97
CA ASN A 48 -9.33 -0.05 -8.55
C ASN A 48 -10.19 -1.12 -7.87
N LEU A 49 -9.64 -1.76 -6.84
CA LEU A 49 -10.32 -2.73 -5.99
C LEU A 49 -10.33 -2.22 -4.56
N SER A 50 -11.40 -2.48 -3.80
CA SER A 50 -11.50 -2.02 -2.41
C SER A 50 -12.29 -2.99 -1.55
N THR A 51 -11.94 -3.10 -0.29
CA THR A 51 -12.76 -3.75 0.73
C THR A 51 -13.90 -2.85 1.21
N PHE A 52 -13.91 -1.58 0.82
CA PHE A 52 -14.88 -0.57 1.24
C PHE A 52 -15.66 0.00 0.03
N PRO A 53 -16.58 -0.80 -0.57
CA PRO A 53 -17.28 -0.42 -1.78
C PRO A 53 -18.15 0.82 -1.63
N ALA A 54 -18.82 1.01 -0.49
CA ALA A 54 -19.68 2.18 -0.25
C ALA A 54 -18.92 3.51 -0.31
N PHE A 55 -17.69 3.54 0.25
CA PHE A 55 -16.83 4.70 0.13
C PHE A 55 -16.37 4.92 -1.32
N LEU A 56 -16.03 3.84 -2.01
CA LEU A 56 -15.55 3.94 -3.38
C LEU A 56 -16.65 4.43 -4.34
N GLU A 57 -17.90 3.97 -4.18
CA GLU A 57 -19.04 4.49 -4.95
C GLU A 57 -19.21 5.99 -4.74
N TYR A 58 -19.17 6.46 -3.49
CA TYR A 58 -19.24 7.88 -3.17
C TYR A 58 -18.08 8.67 -3.78
N TYR A 59 -16.83 8.15 -3.64
CA TYR A 59 -15.64 8.77 -4.17
C TYR A 59 -15.71 9.02 -5.69
N TYR A 60 -16.23 8.06 -6.44
CA TYR A 60 -16.37 8.18 -7.89
C TYR A 60 -17.59 8.98 -8.30
N ALA A 61 -18.69 8.94 -7.56
CA ALA A 61 -19.86 9.76 -7.81
C ALA A 61 -19.56 11.26 -7.67
N GLU A 62 -18.72 11.64 -6.71
CA GLU A 62 -18.26 13.02 -6.49
C GLU A 62 -17.05 13.39 -7.39
N GLU A 63 -16.67 12.53 -8.34
CA GLU A 63 -15.55 12.73 -9.27
C GLU A 63 -14.21 13.13 -8.61
N MET A 64 -13.97 12.68 -7.37
CA MET A 64 -12.80 13.05 -6.59
C MET A 64 -11.48 12.64 -7.23
N TYR A 65 -11.49 11.62 -8.09
CA TYR A 65 -10.33 11.17 -8.87
C TYR A 65 -9.75 12.28 -9.78
N ASN A 66 -10.55 13.29 -10.15
CA ASN A 66 -10.08 14.41 -10.99
C ASN A 66 -9.08 15.32 -10.26
N THR A 67 -9.18 15.43 -8.96
CA THR A 67 -8.36 16.34 -8.15
C THR A 67 -7.24 15.62 -7.39
N GLN A 68 -7.29 14.30 -7.30
CA GLN A 68 -6.30 13.53 -6.55
C GLN A 68 -4.99 13.32 -7.34
N PRO A 69 -3.84 13.47 -6.68
CA PRO A 69 -2.54 13.27 -7.32
C PRO A 69 -2.26 11.81 -7.72
N TYR A 70 -3.00 10.85 -7.13
CA TYR A 70 -2.74 9.41 -7.32
C TYR A 70 -3.06 8.92 -8.74
N PHE A 71 -3.97 9.58 -9.44
CA PHE A 71 -4.42 9.18 -10.78
C PHE A 71 -3.62 9.89 -11.87
N SER A 72 -2.29 9.84 -11.76
CA SER A 72 -1.37 10.45 -12.72
C SER A 72 -0.44 9.39 -13.32
N HIS A 73 0.32 9.78 -14.35
CA HIS A 73 1.22 8.89 -15.07
C HIS A 73 2.25 8.23 -14.13
N PRO A 74 2.51 6.92 -14.26
CA PRO A 74 3.45 6.19 -13.40
C PRO A 74 4.83 6.82 -13.26
N ASP A 75 5.34 7.48 -14.30
CA ASP A 75 6.67 8.10 -14.27
C ASP A 75 6.81 9.29 -13.32
N LEU A 76 5.71 9.82 -12.86
CA LEU A 76 5.69 10.89 -11.88
C LEU A 76 5.91 10.40 -10.43
N PHE A 77 5.91 9.08 -10.21
CA PHE A 77 5.98 8.48 -8.87
C PHE A 77 7.30 7.79 -8.60
N GLN A 78 7.63 7.70 -7.33
CA GLN A 78 8.71 6.88 -6.79
C GLN A 78 8.13 5.80 -5.89
N SER A 79 8.79 4.63 -5.86
CA SER A 79 8.41 3.56 -4.93
C SER A 79 8.70 3.97 -3.49
N GLY A 80 7.77 3.65 -2.58
CA GLY A 80 7.92 3.98 -1.17
C GLY A 80 6.60 3.89 -0.41
N HIS A 81 6.65 4.36 0.84
CA HIS A 81 5.50 4.47 1.70
C HIS A 81 5.28 5.94 2.07
N THR A 82 4.05 6.38 2.08
CA THR A 82 3.69 7.72 2.49
C THR A 82 2.39 7.73 3.28
N LEU A 83 2.30 8.63 4.25
CA LEU A 83 1.06 8.87 4.99
C LEU A 83 0.28 9.97 4.28
N VAL A 84 -0.93 9.66 3.88
CA VAL A 84 -1.76 10.57 3.10
C VAL A 84 -3.10 10.82 3.77
N GLN A 85 -3.63 12.02 3.60
CA GLN A 85 -5.06 12.26 3.84
C GLN A 85 -5.86 11.63 2.70
N VAL A 86 -7.06 11.18 3.01
CA VAL A 86 -7.95 10.56 2.01
C VAL A 86 -8.22 11.52 0.86
N THR A 87 -8.27 12.82 1.14
CA THR A 87 -8.44 13.86 0.14
C THR A 87 -7.82 15.18 0.58
N SER A 88 -7.49 16.03 -0.37
CA SER A 88 -7.08 17.41 -0.14
C SER A 88 -8.25 18.41 -0.17
N ASN A 89 -9.45 17.98 -0.54
CA ASN A 89 -10.65 18.80 -0.52
C ASN A 89 -11.26 18.84 0.90
N PRO A 90 -11.31 20.01 1.58
CA PRO A 90 -11.76 20.09 2.97
C PRO A 90 -13.21 19.64 3.20
N SER A 91 -14.12 19.94 2.27
CA SER A 91 -15.52 19.53 2.38
C SER A 91 -15.65 18.01 2.28
N PHE A 92 -15.01 17.42 1.28
CA PHE A 92 -15.00 15.99 1.09
C PHE A 92 -14.26 15.25 2.22
N GLN A 93 -13.18 15.84 2.75
CA GLN A 93 -12.48 15.29 3.91
C GLN A 93 -13.41 15.20 5.14
N LYS A 94 -14.26 16.22 5.37
CA LYS A 94 -15.24 16.20 6.45
C LYS A 94 -16.27 15.07 6.28
N ASP A 95 -16.71 14.82 5.04
CA ASP A 95 -17.62 13.72 4.75
C ASP A 95 -16.92 12.37 4.92
N CYS A 96 -15.66 12.23 4.48
CA CYS A 96 -14.85 11.04 4.72
C CYS A 96 -14.73 10.73 6.21
N GLU A 97 -14.48 11.74 7.04
CA GLU A 97 -14.35 11.59 8.49
C GLU A 97 -15.69 11.25 9.16
N SER A 98 -16.77 11.95 8.81
CA SER A 98 -18.05 11.85 9.51
C SER A 98 -18.85 10.62 9.09
N ARG A 99 -18.85 10.25 7.81
CA ARG A 99 -19.68 9.16 7.27
C ARG A 99 -18.93 7.84 7.19
N TYR A 100 -17.64 7.90 6.88
CA TYR A 100 -16.83 6.71 6.59
C TYR A 100 -15.72 6.47 7.59
N HIS A 101 -15.53 7.41 8.55
CA HIS A 101 -14.47 7.38 9.55
C HIS A 101 -13.05 7.30 8.94
N LEU A 102 -12.89 7.84 7.73
CA LEU A 102 -11.65 7.86 6.98
C LEU A 102 -10.99 9.25 7.09
N ASN A 103 -9.76 9.29 7.60
CA ASN A 103 -8.99 10.54 7.70
C ASN A 103 -7.62 10.39 7.01
N TYR A 104 -6.79 9.50 7.53
CA TYR A 104 -5.48 9.20 7.01
C TYR A 104 -5.37 7.73 6.62
N CYS A 105 -4.58 7.45 5.58
CA CYS A 105 -4.17 6.11 5.26
C CYS A 105 -2.67 6.04 4.99
N LEU A 106 -2.08 4.88 5.18
CA LEU A 106 -0.77 4.58 4.67
C LEU A 106 -0.91 4.18 3.21
N CYS A 107 -0.23 4.90 2.33
CA CYS A 107 -0.14 4.54 0.92
C CYS A 107 1.23 3.89 0.66
N LYS A 108 1.23 2.63 0.20
CA LYS A 108 2.39 1.97 -0.36
C LYS A 108 2.34 2.11 -1.86
N ILE A 109 3.37 2.73 -2.44
CA ILE A 109 3.53 2.89 -3.88
C ILE A 109 4.63 1.95 -4.35
N GLN A 110 4.37 1.19 -5.40
CA GLN A 110 5.36 0.37 -6.07
C GLN A 110 5.34 0.68 -7.57
N LYS A 111 6.39 1.34 -8.03
CA LYS A 111 6.59 1.64 -9.45
C LYS A 111 7.28 0.47 -10.12
N HIS A 112 6.77 0.08 -11.26
CA HIS A 112 7.34 -0.86 -12.20
C HIS A 112 7.69 -0.14 -13.52
N ARG A 113 8.23 -0.87 -14.50
CA ARG A 113 8.60 -0.30 -15.79
C ARG A 113 7.40 0.32 -16.52
N ASP A 114 6.29 -0.43 -16.60
CA ASP A 114 5.15 -0.09 -17.46
C ASP A 114 3.88 0.23 -16.67
N TYR A 115 3.95 0.21 -15.33
CA TYR A 115 2.82 0.51 -14.45
C TYR A 115 3.29 0.90 -13.05
N MET A 116 2.38 1.45 -12.27
CA MET A 116 2.50 1.55 -10.83
C MET A 116 1.31 0.92 -10.14
N GLU A 117 1.53 0.45 -8.94
CA GLU A 117 0.47 -0.01 -8.04
C GLU A 117 0.55 0.71 -6.70
N MET A 118 -0.60 0.90 -6.10
CA MET A 118 -0.75 1.55 -4.80
C MET A 118 -1.68 0.73 -3.92
N PHE A 119 -1.27 0.56 -2.67
CA PHE A 119 -2.09 0.00 -1.61
C PHE A 119 -2.41 1.12 -0.62
N PHE A 120 -3.67 1.48 -0.52
CA PHE A 120 -4.19 2.41 0.47
C PHE A 120 -4.68 1.61 1.66
N ILE A 121 -4.00 1.74 2.78
CA ILE A 121 -4.18 0.91 3.97
C ILE A 121 -4.80 1.78 5.03
N HIS A 122 -6.04 1.46 5.37
CA HIS A 122 -6.82 2.23 6.32
C HIS A 122 -6.78 1.60 7.70
N PRO A 123 -6.54 2.43 8.75
CA PRO A 123 -6.62 1.99 10.12
C PRO A 123 -8.05 1.67 10.55
N PRO A 124 -8.24 0.93 11.68
CA PRO A 124 -9.55 0.79 12.28
C PRO A 124 -10.18 2.14 12.61
N THR A 125 -11.49 2.20 12.48
CA THR A 125 -12.31 3.44 12.58
C THR A 125 -12.15 4.24 13.86
N ASN A 126 -11.70 3.62 14.96
CA ASN A 126 -11.55 4.26 16.27
C ASN A 126 -10.15 4.84 16.53
N CYS A 127 -9.34 4.94 15.51
CA CYS A 127 -7.96 5.34 15.67
C CYS A 127 -7.76 6.86 15.50
N SER A 128 -7.16 7.50 16.51
CA SER A 128 -6.67 8.89 16.44
C SER A 128 -5.41 9.00 15.54
N LYS A 129 -4.93 10.22 15.27
CA LYS A 129 -3.72 10.47 14.44
C LYS A 129 -2.47 9.66 14.79
N ASN A 130 -2.44 9.01 15.97
CA ASN A 130 -1.33 8.16 16.43
C ASN A 130 -1.51 6.66 16.10
N CYS A 131 -2.55 6.29 15.42
CA CYS A 131 -2.96 4.89 15.24
C CYS A 131 -2.11 4.09 14.25
N LEU A 132 -1.23 4.71 13.53
CA LEU A 132 -0.29 3.98 12.68
C LEU A 132 0.82 3.27 13.49
N LYS A 133 0.82 3.40 14.82
CA LYS A 133 1.75 2.66 15.70
C LYS A 133 1.62 1.15 15.61
N TYR A 134 0.46 0.64 15.16
CA TYR A 134 0.24 -0.81 15.01
C TYR A 134 0.77 -1.35 13.66
N LEU A 135 1.17 -0.49 12.73
CA LEU A 135 1.93 -0.93 11.55
C LEU A 135 3.38 -1.26 11.93
N LYS A 136 3.55 -1.96 13.07
CA LYS A 136 4.88 -2.34 13.58
C LYS A 136 5.68 -3.15 12.55
N ASP A 137 4.97 -3.91 11.74
CA ASP A 137 5.55 -4.83 10.77
C ASP A 137 5.20 -4.41 9.34
N ILE A 138 5.57 -3.17 8.98
CA ILE A 138 5.30 -2.62 7.65
C ILE A 138 5.83 -3.51 6.51
N TYR A 139 6.87 -4.31 6.77
CA TYR A 139 7.39 -5.27 5.81
C TYR A 139 6.39 -6.41 5.51
N LEU A 140 5.46 -6.73 6.44
CA LEU A 140 4.40 -7.70 6.17
C LEU A 140 3.47 -7.22 5.07
N LEU A 141 3.37 -5.91 4.87
CA LEU A 141 2.65 -5.33 3.75
C LEU A 141 3.29 -5.67 2.41
N ASP A 142 4.61 -5.89 2.36
CA ASP A 142 5.30 -6.34 1.15
C ASP A 142 4.95 -7.79 0.83
N LYS A 143 4.89 -8.64 1.85
CA LYS A 143 4.43 -10.03 1.72
C LYS A 143 2.95 -10.08 1.32
N PHE A 144 2.13 -9.27 2.00
CA PHE A 144 0.71 -9.18 1.68
C PHE A 144 0.48 -8.69 0.26
N ALA A 145 1.21 -7.67 -0.21
CA ALA A 145 1.09 -7.17 -1.57
C ALA A 145 1.38 -8.27 -2.62
N SER A 146 2.36 -9.12 -2.37
CA SER A 146 2.68 -10.26 -3.24
C SER A 146 1.58 -11.32 -3.22
N TYR A 147 1.06 -11.65 -2.04
CA TYR A 147 -0.09 -12.54 -1.87
C TYR A 147 -1.34 -11.98 -2.57
N PHE A 148 -1.66 -10.70 -2.33
CA PHE A 148 -2.83 -10.06 -2.93
C PHE A 148 -2.79 -10.10 -4.46
N ARG A 149 -1.64 -9.78 -5.06
CA ARG A 149 -1.47 -9.86 -6.53
C ARG A 149 -1.73 -11.25 -7.08
N GLN A 150 -1.31 -12.29 -6.37
CA GLN A 150 -1.51 -13.67 -6.78
C GLN A 150 -3.00 -14.06 -6.69
N GLU A 151 -3.65 -13.80 -5.56
CA GLU A 151 -5.03 -14.16 -5.31
C GLU A 151 -6.03 -13.34 -6.14
N ALA A 152 -5.75 -12.06 -6.35
CA ALA A 152 -6.59 -11.16 -7.14
C ALA A 152 -6.24 -11.14 -8.64
N LYS A 153 -5.29 -11.96 -9.11
CA LYS A 153 -4.73 -11.93 -10.48
C LYS A 153 -5.81 -11.90 -11.56
N THR A 154 -6.78 -12.79 -11.49
CA THR A 154 -7.84 -12.88 -12.50
C THR A 154 -8.75 -11.66 -12.46
N LEU A 155 -9.09 -11.17 -11.26
CA LEU A 155 -9.93 -9.99 -11.08
C LEU A 155 -9.23 -8.73 -11.64
N ILE A 156 -7.94 -8.56 -11.33
CA ILE A 156 -7.11 -7.46 -11.85
C ILE A 156 -7.01 -7.53 -13.38
N ALA A 157 -6.74 -8.73 -13.93
CA ALA A 157 -6.62 -8.92 -15.37
C ALA A 157 -7.91 -8.58 -16.11
N ASN A 158 -9.06 -9.04 -15.60
CA ASN A 158 -10.36 -8.74 -16.19
C ASN A 158 -10.68 -7.24 -16.14
N ALA A 159 -10.44 -6.59 -14.98
CA ALA A 159 -10.67 -5.16 -14.83
C ALA A 159 -9.79 -4.32 -15.78
N LEU A 160 -8.54 -4.70 -15.98
CA LEU A 160 -7.64 -4.02 -16.93
C LEU A 160 -8.00 -4.31 -18.38
N HIS A 161 -8.52 -5.50 -18.71
CA HIS A 161 -8.92 -5.88 -20.06
C HIS A 161 -10.16 -5.12 -20.52
N GLU A 162 -11.14 -4.92 -19.65
CA GLU A 162 -12.34 -4.13 -19.97
C GLU A 162 -12.08 -2.63 -20.07
N GLY A 163 -10.90 -2.19 -19.58
CA GLY A 163 -10.20 -1.07 -20.11
C GLY A 163 -10.79 0.29 -19.85
N TYR A 164 -11.09 0.64 -18.56
CA TYR A 164 -11.18 2.07 -18.28
C TYR A 164 -9.78 2.70 -18.43
N ASN A 165 -9.73 3.80 -19.17
CA ASN A 165 -8.49 4.52 -19.38
C ASN A 165 -8.57 5.90 -18.72
N ILE A 166 -7.90 6.03 -17.56
CA ILE A 166 -7.93 7.26 -16.76
C ILE A 166 -7.25 8.43 -17.47
N SER A 167 -6.32 8.19 -18.40
CA SER A 167 -5.68 9.26 -19.16
C SER A 167 -6.65 9.98 -20.07
N LYS A 168 -7.67 9.29 -20.60
CA LYS A 168 -8.72 9.91 -21.43
C LYS A 168 -9.60 10.87 -20.61
N THR A 169 -9.84 10.55 -19.35
CA THR A 169 -10.65 11.38 -18.45
C THR A 169 -9.86 12.58 -17.95
N ARG A 170 -8.62 12.38 -17.54
CA ARG A 170 -7.77 13.44 -17.00
C ARG A 170 -7.05 14.27 -18.09
N GLY A 171 -6.99 13.76 -19.31
CA GLY A 171 -6.34 14.45 -20.42
C GLY A 171 -4.89 14.81 -20.08
N ARG A 172 -4.52 16.07 -20.31
CA ARG A 172 -3.18 16.59 -20.03
C ARG A 172 -2.77 16.46 -18.56
N ALA A 173 -3.71 16.63 -17.64
CA ALA A 173 -3.46 16.52 -16.20
C ALA A 173 -2.99 15.12 -15.76
N PHE A 174 -3.17 14.09 -16.57
CA PHE A 174 -2.61 12.76 -16.32
C PHE A 174 -1.08 12.76 -16.38
N TYR A 175 -0.48 13.56 -17.25
CA TYR A 175 0.97 13.63 -17.50
C TYR A 175 1.67 14.72 -16.68
N GLU A 176 0.92 15.54 -15.97
CA GLU A 176 1.44 16.66 -15.20
C GLU A 176 1.50 16.33 -13.71
N ALA A 177 2.56 16.78 -13.05
CA ALA A 177 2.71 16.62 -11.61
C ALA A 177 1.63 17.45 -10.89
N ALA A 178 0.66 16.78 -10.30
CA ALA A 178 -0.37 17.44 -9.51
C ALA A 178 0.22 18.12 -8.26
N PRO A 179 -0.38 19.23 -7.78
CA PRO A 179 -0.06 19.77 -6.48
C PRO A 179 -0.14 18.67 -5.41
N GLY A 180 0.86 18.55 -4.56
CA GLY A 180 0.92 17.51 -3.54
C GLY A 180 1.67 16.23 -3.95
N LEU A 181 1.95 16.00 -5.23
CA LEU A 181 2.75 14.83 -5.66
C LEU A 181 4.16 14.83 -5.05
N LYS A 182 4.75 16.01 -4.85
CA LYS A 182 6.04 16.17 -4.15
C LYS A 182 5.98 15.66 -2.71
N LEU A 183 4.83 15.80 -2.04
CA LEU A 183 4.62 15.29 -0.69
C LEU A 183 4.59 13.76 -0.68
N LEU A 184 3.98 13.14 -1.70
CA LEU A 184 3.94 11.69 -1.85
C LEU A 184 5.33 11.09 -2.08
N ASN A 185 6.16 11.77 -2.86
CA ASN A 185 7.49 11.28 -3.24
C ASN A 185 8.57 11.54 -2.18
N ASN A 186 8.42 12.57 -1.32
CA ASN A 186 9.49 13.05 -0.42
C ASN A 186 8.98 13.40 0.98
N ASP A 187 7.99 12.71 1.51
CA ASP A 187 7.52 12.99 2.87
C ASP A 187 8.51 12.53 3.93
N CYS A 188 9.41 13.45 4.29
CA CYS A 188 10.41 13.26 5.34
C CYS A 188 9.77 12.88 6.70
N LYS A 189 8.59 13.42 7.02
CA LYS A 189 7.90 13.11 8.29
C LYS A 189 7.40 11.67 8.30
N THR A 190 6.81 11.21 7.20
CA THR A 190 6.41 9.81 7.06
C THR A 190 7.62 8.90 7.14
N GLN A 191 8.71 9.20 6.46
CA GLN A 191 9.94 8.39 6.53
C GLN A 191 10.51 8.33 7.95
N GLN A 192 10.53 9.44 8.68
CA GLN A 192 10.95 9.46 10.09
C GLN A 192 9.99 8.68 10.98
N PHE A 193 8.70 8.77 10.73
CA PHE A 193 7.68 8.02 11.46
C PHE A 193 7.81 6.52 11.21
N LEU A 194 7.94 6.10 9.95
CA LEU A 194 8.12 4.71 9.57
C LEU A 194 9.39 4.11 10.19
N LYS A 195 10.51 4.86 10.23
CA LYS A 195 11.73 4.44 10.92
C LYS A 195 11.53 4.23 12.43
N LYS A 196 10.62 4.98 13.06
CA LYS A 196 10.27 4.80 14.49
C LYS A 196 9.39 3.58 14.73
N ILE A 197 8.53 3.21 13.77
CA ILE A 197 7.61 2.08 13.89
C ILE A 197 8.32 0.77 13.57
N SER A 198 9.10 0.76 12.51
CA SER A 198 9.88 -0.40 12.08
C SER A 198 11.30 0.04 11.74
N PRO A 199 12.23 -0.11 12.70
CA PRO A 199 13.63 0.28 12.47
C PRO A 199 14.33 -0.64 11.47
N LEU A 200 13.77 -1.82 11.21
CA LEU A 200 14.37 -2.80 10.31
C LEU A 200 13.99 -2.54 8.85
N THR A 201 14.93 -2.79 7.95
CA THR A 201 14.66 -2.84 6.51
C THR A 201 13.97 -4.14 6.11
N ALA A 202 13.37 -4.20 4.92
CA ALA A 202 12.76 -5.41 4.38
C ALA A 202 13.73 -6.61 4.35
N ARG A 203 15.01 -6.39 4.03
CA ARG A 203 16.05 -7.43 4.03
C ARG A 203 16.41 -7.90 5.43
N GLU A 204 16.49 -6.99 6.39
CA GLU A 204 16.71 -7.33 7.79
C GLU A 204 15.54 -8.15 8.35
N HIS A 205 14.30 -7.80 8.02
CA HIS A 205 13.12 -8.61 8.37
C HIS A 205 13.18 -10.02 7.78
N GLN A 206 13.50 -10.16 6.48
CA GLN A 206 13.65 -11.47 5.85
C GLN A 206 14.70 -12.33 6.56
N CYS A 207 15.83 -11.74 6.94
CA CYS A 207 16.87 -12.45 7.70
C CYS A 207 16.38 -12.85 9.10
N LEU A 208 15.67 -11.96 9.80
CA LEU A 208 15.13 -12.23 11.14
C LEU A 208 14.07 -13.33 11.10
N ASP A 209 13.17 -13.32 10.13
CA ASP A 209 12.14 -14.36 9.97
C ASP A 209 12.73 -15.75 9.74
N LEU A 210 13.72 -15.85 8.85
CA LEU A 210 14.39 -17.12 8.62
C LEU A 210 15.16 -17.60 9.86
N TYR A 211 15.74 -16.68 10.62
CA TYR A 211 16.38 -16.99 11.87
C TYR A 211 15.39 -17.50 12.94
N LYS A 212 14.23 -16.86 13.08
CA LYS A 212 13.13 -17.32 13.94
C LYS A 212 12.58 -18.70 13.56
N GLN A 213 12.70 -19.07 12.28
CA GLN A 213 12.40 -20.42 11.79
C GLN A 213 13.53 -21.43 12.03
N GLY A 214 14.57 -21.06 12.80
CA GLY A 214 15.70 -21.92 13.13
C GLY A 214 16.74 -22.04 12.01
N ARG A 215 16.72 -21.17 10.99
CA ARG A 215 17.70 -21.22 9.90
C ARG A 215 19.03 -20.61 10.34
N SER A 216 20.14 -21.29 10.01
CA SER A 216 21.48 -20.73 10.19
C SER A 216 21.75 -19.56 9.25
N ALA A 217 22.78 -18.74 9.52
CA ALA A 217 23.19 -17.67 8.62
C ALA A 217 23.54 -18.17 7.21
N GLN A 218 24.16 -19.36 7.13
CA GLN A 218 24.49 -20.01 5.86
C GLN A 218 23.22 -20.43 5.09
N ALA A 219 22.24 -21.05 5.77
CA ALA A 219 20.97 -21.44 5.17
C ALA A 219 20.16 -20.21 4.72
N THR A 220 20.14 -19.16 5.54
CA THR A 220 19.51 -17.88 5.21
C THR A 220 20.15 -17.25 3.98
N ALA A 221 21.47 -17.26 3.89
CA ALA A 221 22.21 -16.73 2.75
C ALA A 221 21.84 -17.47 1.44
N ALA A 222 21.77 -18.80 1.49
CA ALA A 222 21.35 -19.61 0.33
C ALA A 222 19.91 -19.28 -0.11
N ILE A 223 18.95 -19.16 0.83
CA ILE A 223 17.54 -18.84 0.54
C ILE A 223 17.38 -17.43 -0.06
N LEU A 224 18.15 -16.47 0.45
CA LEU A 224 18.03 -15.06 0.03
C LEU A 224 18.97 -14.70 -1.14
N ASN A 225 19.74 -15.64 -1.63
CA ASN A 225 20.79 -15.47 -2.65
C ASN A 225 21.80 -14.37 -2.24
N LEU A 226 22.36 -14.49 -1.04
CA LEU A 226 23.33 -13.61 -0.43
C LEU A 226 24.57 -14.38 0.02
N SER A 227 25.65 -13.66 0.38
CA SER A 227 26.76 -14.26 1.12
C SER A 227 26.43 -14.46 2.60
N GLN A 228 27.00 -15.47 3.24
CA GLN A 228 26.85 -15.66 4.70
C GLN A 228 27.31 -14.42 5.46
N ARG A 229 28.41 -13.80 5.08
CA ARG A 229 28.94 -12.56 5.68
C ARG A 229 27.92 -11.41 5.60
N THR A 230 27.20 -11.30 4.48
CA THR A 230 26.13 -10.29 4.32
C THR A 230 24.98 -10.53 5.30
N VAL A 231 24.58 -11.79 5.50
CA VAL A 231 23.53 -12.15 6.46
C VAL A 231 23.98 -11.89 7.90
N GLU A 232 25.22 -12.19 8.24
CA GLU A 232 25.80 -11.89 9.55
C GLU A 232 25.81 -10.39 9.83
N HIS A 233 26.18 -9.58 8.83
CA HIS A 233 26.09 -8.13 8.93
C HIS A 233 24.65 -7.63 9.13
N TYR A 234 23.66 -8.24 8.47
CA TYR A 234 22.25 -7.93 8.75
C TYR A 234 21.88 -8.26 10.19
N PHE A 235 22.31 -9.37 10.74
CA PHE A 235 22.03 -9.69 12.16
C PHE A 235 22.67 -8.68 13.12
N ASP A 236 23.86 -8.18 12.84
CA ASP A 236 24.48 -7.14 13.66
C ASP A 236 23.70 -5.82 13.58
N ASN A 237 23.26 -5.44 12.38
CA ASN A 237 22.40 -4.27 12.21
C ASN A 237 21.04 -4.43 12.92
N ILE A 238 20.42 -5.61 12.84
CA ILE A 238 19.16 -5.93 13.53
C ILE A 238 19.33 -5.79 15.04
N LYS A 239 20.39 -6.38 15.60
CA LYS A 239 20.69 -6.25 17.05
C LYS A 239 20.83 -4.78 17.45
N ALA A 240 21.63 -4.02 16.73
CA ALA A 240 21.84 -2.59 17.00
C ALA A 240 20.52 -1.80 16.94
N LYS A 241 19.67 -2.07 15.95
CA LYS A 241 18.39 -1.37 15.75
C LYS A 241 17.33 -1.75 16.78
N LEU A 242 17.32 -3.00 17.24
CA LEU A 242 16.38 -3.50 18.25
C LEU A 242 16.88 -3.38 19.68
N GLY A 243 18.13 -2.94 19.88
CA GLY A 243 18.76 -2.83 21.20
C GLY A 243 19.06 -4.18 21.85
N CYS A 244 19.28 -5.23 21.03
CA CYS A 244 19.61 -6.58 21.52
C CYS A 244 21.12 -6.75 21.68
N GLN A 245 21.53 -7.40 22.77
CA GLN A 245 22.94 -7.69 23.04
C GLN A 245 23.39 -9.00 22.37
N SER A 246 22.46 -9.95 22.21
CA SER A 246 22.75 -11.28 21.66
C SER A 246 21.79 -11.64 20.51
N LYS A 247 22.20 -12.63 19.69
CA LYS A 247 21.31 -13.20 18.66
C LYS A 247 20.12 -13.96 19.27
N MET A 248 20.29 -14.52 20.50
CA MET A 248 19.18 -15.24 21.15
C MET A 248 18.04 -14.31 21.51
N GLU A 249 18.31 -13.09 21.93
CA GLU A 249 17.27 -12.09 22.22
C GLU A 249 16.42 -11.72 20.99
N LEU A 250 16.92 -11.98 19.78
CA LEU A 250 16.15 -11.78 18.54
C LEU A 250 15.03 -12.81 18.36
N LEU A 251 15.08 -13.95 19.07
CA LEU A 251 14.03 -14.97 19.03
C LEU A 251 12.84 -14.61 19.92
N GLU A 252 13.04 -13.73 20.89
CA GLU A 252 12.03 -13.32 21.88
C GLU A 252 11.27 -12.04 21.47
N ARG A 253 11.69 -11.41 20.37
CA ARG A 253 11.10 -10.19 19.83
C ARG A 253 10.18 -10.51 18.67
#